data_1cea1f153bebef40e87bdede289b6166
#
_entry.id   1cea1f153bebef40e87bdede289b6166
#
_cell.length_a   1.000
_cell.length_b   1.000
_cell.length_c   1.000
_cell.angle_alpha   90.00
_cell.angle_beta   90.00
_cell.angle_gamma   90.00
#
_symmetry.space_group_name_H-M   'P 1'
#
loop_
_entity.id
_entity.type
_entity.pdbx_description
1 polymer ?
#
loop_
_entity_poly.entity_id
_entity_poly.type
_entity_poly.pdbx_seq_one_letter_code
_entity_poly.pdbx_strand_id
1 'polypeptide(L)'
;MKQLMLGNKALARGLYEAGCSVVSSYPGTPSTEVTEEAAKYDEIYCEWAPNEKVAMEVAFGASLAGKRSFCGMKHVGLNVAADPLFTCSYTGVNGGMVICVADDPGMHSSQNEQDSRHHAIASKIPMLEPSDSTEAYEFAKKAFELSEEFDTPVIIKMCTRVAHSQSIVEPGERVVPETIPYEKNIAKYVMMPGNAIRRHPVVEERTRKLIEYGNHCDFNRVEMGDTKLGIITSSTCYQYAKEVFGDKASILKIGLVNPLPDQLILDFAAKVEKLAIIEELDPILENHCKELGLTVTGKDALPMEGEFSQNLIAEKLGIEVPAHKELGEALPGRPPVMCAGCPHRGLFFTLSKNKCTVLGDIGCYTLGAVAPLSAMEMTLCMGASISSIHGFNKALGKESEGKTVAVIGDSTFMHSGMTGLANIAYNQSNSTVIILDNSITGMTGHQQNPTTGYNIKGDPAGKIDLESLCRSMGFNRVRVVDPYDLAACDTVIKEELAAEEPSVIISRRPCALLKYVKHNPPLKVEKENCVGCKSCMRLGCPAISVKDKKAVVDTTLCVGCGVCQQLCKFDALQA
;
A
#
# COMPACT_ATOMS: atom_id res chain seq x y z
N MET A 1 -6.77 29.34 -11.61
CA MET A 1 -8.24 29.05 -11.50
C MET A 1 -8.44 27.96 -10.45
N LYS A 2 -9.33 28.19 -9.49
CA LYS A 2 -9.64 27.22 -8.42
C LYS A 2 -10.23 25.93 -8.98
N GLN A 3 -9.76 24.80 -8.50
CA GLN A 3 -10.20 23.45 -8.90
C GLN A 3 -10.46 22.59 -7.67
N LEU A 4 -11.48 21.75 -7.72
CA LEU A 4 -11.71 20.72 -6.71
C LEU A 4 -10.82 19.53 -7.03
N MET A 5 -9.93 19.15 -6.09
CA MET A 5 -8.95 18.08 -6.29
C MET A 5 -8.96 17.09 -5.14
N LEU A 6 -8.79 15.80 -5.46
CA LEU A 6 -8.42 14.77 -4.49
C LEU A 6 -7.02 15.05 -3.93
N GLY A 7 -6.74 14.66 -2.69
CA GLY A 7 -5.43 14.85 -2.07
C GLY A 7 -4.28 14.24 -2.89
N ASN A 8 -4.44 13.01 -3.38
CA ASN A 8 -3.44 12.39 -4.25
C ASN A 8 -3.19 13.18 -5.53
N LYS A 9 -4.24 13.69 -6.17
CA LYS A 9 -4.13 14.53 -7.37
C LYS A 9 -3.48 15.88 -7.06
N ALA A 10 -3.82 16.47 -5.93
CA ALA A 10 -3.25 17.74 -5.46
C ALA A 10 -1.75 17.61 -5.18
N LEU A 11 -1.34 16.52 -4.50
CA LEU A 11 0.06 16.19 -4.29
C LEU A 11 0.81 16.06 -5.63
N ALA A 12 0.29 15.27 -6.57
CA ALA A 12 0.88 15.11 -7.90
C ALA A 12 0.99 16.45 -8.65
N ARG A 13 -0.01 17.33 -8.53
CA ARG A 13 0.03 18.68 -9.10
C ARG A 13 1.13 19.52 -8.48
N GLY A 14 1.32 19.48 -7.17
CA GLY A 14 2.40 20.16 -6.47
C GLY A 14 3.78 19.66 -6.92
N LEU A 15 3.97 18.35 -7.08
CA LEU A 15 5.20 17.76 -7.64
C LEU A 15 5.49 18.29 -9.04
N TYR A 16 4.48 18.33 -9.90
CA TYR A 16 4.61 18.86 -11.26
C TYR A 16 5.07 20.31 -11.24
N GLU A 17 4.38 21.17 -10.50
CA GLU A 17 4.69 22.60 -10.45
C GLU A 17 6.07 22.90 -9.85
N ALA A 18 6.49 22.09 -8.88
CA ALA A 18 7.82 22.19 -8.28
C ALA A 18 8.96 21.68 -9.19
N GLY A 19 8.67 21.27 -10.44
CA GLY A 19 9.71 20.83 -11.35
C GLY A 19 10.24 19.41 -11.09
N CYS A 20 9.49 18.55 -10.41
CA CYS A 20 9.83 17.14 -10.27
C CYS A 20 10.07 16.51 -11.66
N SER A 21 11.15 15.76 -11.80
CA SER A 21 11.58 15.18 -13.08
C SER A 21 11.42 13.66 -13.15
N VAL A 22 11.52 12.99 -12.00
CA VAL A 22 11.46 11.52 -11.91
C VAL A 22 10.54 11.11 -10.76
N VAL A 23 9.59 10.25 -11.08
CA VAL A 23 8.66 9.62 -10.12
C VAL A 23 8.77 8.11 -10.27
N SER A 24 9.17 7.42 -9.22
CA SER A 24 9.21 5.96 -9.18
C SER A 24 8.47 5.46 -7.93
N SER A 25 7.55 4.51 -8.09
CA SER A 25 6.70 4.03 -7.01
C SER A 25 6.36 2.55 -7.16
N TYR A 26 5.94 1.92 -6.07
CA TYR A 26 5.21 0.65 -6.14
C TYR A 26 3.74 0.90 -5.78
N PRO A 27 2.77 0.30 -6.49
CA PRO A 27 1.36 0.54 -6.24
C PRO A 27 0.93 0.11 -4.84
N GLY A 28 0.37 1.02 -4.06
CA GLY A 28 -0.08 0.75 -2.68
C GLY A 28 -1.16 1.74 -2.25
N THR A 29 -2.42 1.27 -2.14
CA THR A 29 -3.53 2.08 -1.63
C THR A 29 -3.26 2.48 -0.16
N PRO A 30 -3.37 3.81 0.17
CA PRO A 30 -4.07 4.87 -0.55
C PRO A 30 -3.19 5.81 -1.41
N SER A 31 -1.90 5.53 -1.68
CA SER A 31 -0.99 6.45 -2.40
C SER A 31 -0.88 6.22 -3.92
N THR A 32 -1.48 5.16 -4.45
CA THR A 32 -1.30 4.73 -5.86
C THR A 32 -1.57 5.85 -6.87
N GLU A 33 -2.64 6.60 -6.68
CA GLU A 33 -3.10 7.62 -7.61
C GLU A 33 -2.14 8.82 -7.71
N VAL A 34 -1.25 9.05 -6.75
CA VAL A 34 -0.23 10.11 -6.86
C VAL A 34 0.63 9.89 -8.10
N THR A 35 1.13 8.67 -8.28
CA THR A 35 1.99 8.33 -9.44
C THR A 35 1.18 8.25 -10.73
N GLU A 36 -0.06 7.75 -10.68
CA GLU A 36 -0.96 7.73 -11.83
C GLU A 36 -1.30 9.15 -12.33
N GLU A 37 -1.54 10.10 -11.42
CA GLU A 37 -1.77 11.50 -11.76
C GLU A 37 -0.49 12.18 -12.26
N ALA A 38 0.66 11.90 -11.66
CA ALA A 38 1.95 12.42 -12.13
C ALA A 38 2.31 11.92 -13.54
N ALA A 39 1.97 10.68 -13.87
CA ALA A 39 2.23 10.10 -15.20
C ALA A 39 1.45 10.76 -16.35
N LYS A 40 0.45 11.58 -16.04
CA LYS A 40 -0.29 12.36 -17.04
C LYS A 40 0.49 13.58 -17.57
N TYR A 41 1.58 13.96 -16.89
CA TYR A 41 2.46 15.05 -17.31
C TYR A 41 3.63 14.46 -18.11
N ASP A 42 3.82 14.92 -19.35
CA ASP A 42 4.88 14.42 -20.23
C ASP A 42 6.28 14.86 -19.78
N GLU A 43 6.36 15.92 -18.99
CA GLU A 43 7.61 16.47 -18.45
C GLU A 43 8.17 15.66 -17.27
N ILE A 44 7.40 14.69 -16.75
CA ILE A 44 7.83 13.81 -15.66
C ILE A 44 8.03 12.40 -16.19
N TYR A 45 9.22 11.85 -15.98
CA TYR A 45 9.42 10.41 -16.13
C TYR A 45 8.77 9.68 -14.96
N CYS A 46 7.80 8.83 -15.25
CA CYS A 46 7.09 8.04 -14.25
C CYS A 46 7.24 6.55 -14.53
N GLU A 47 7.41 5.76 -13.47
CA GLU A 47 7.49 4.31 -13.56
C GLU A 47 6.85 3.60 -12.38
N TRP A 48 6.42 2.35 -12.60
CA TRP A 48 6.17 1.37 -11.55
C TRP A 48 7.44 0.54 -11.33
N ALA A 49 8.09 0.72 -10.21
CA ALA A 49 9.19 -0.13 -9.77
C ALA A 49 8.66 -1.51 -9.31
N PRO A 50 9.50 -2.55 -9.30
CA PRO A 50 9.07 -3.87 -8.82
C PRO A 50 8.78 -3.91 -7.31
N ASN A 51 9.40 -3.04 -6.51
CA ASN A 51 9.11 -2.84 -5.08
C ASN A 51 9.55 -1.44 -4.61
N GLU A 52 9.22 -1.10 -3.38
CA GLU A 52 9.44 0.23 -2.80
C GLU A 52 10.92 0.54 -2.55
N LYS A 53 11.74 -0.49 -2.26
CA LYS A 53 13.19 -0.32 -2.13
C LYS A 53 13.79 0.17 -3.45
N VAL A 54 13.46 -0.49 -4.55
CA VAL A 54 13.91 -0.10 -5.90
C VAL A 54 13.36 1.28 -6.28
N ALA A 55 12.09 1.56 -5.97
CA ALA A 55 11.49 2.88 -6.23
C ALA A 55 12.27 4.01 -5.55
N MET A 56 12.63 3.82 -4.29
CA MET A 56 13.40 4.79 -3.53
C MET A 56 14.84 4.94 -4.06
N GLU A 57 15.48 3.84 -4.45
CA GLU A 57 16.83 3.86 -5.03
C GLU A 57 16.86 4.58 -6.39
N VAL A 58 15.82 4.42 -7.22
CA VAL A 58 15.66 5.17 -8.49
C VAL A 58 15.49 6.66 -8.22
N ALA A 59 14.63 7.04 -7.27
CA ALA A 59 14.45 8.44 -6.88
C ALA A 59 15.76 9.04 -6.32
N PHE A 60 16.50 8.29 -5.50
CA PHE A 60 17.81 8.71 -5.00
C PHE A 60 18.82 8.91 -6.14
N GLY A 61 18.85 7.99 -7.12
CA GLY A 61 19.70 8.11 -8.30
C GLY A 61 19.42 9.38 -9.11
N ALA A 62 18.15 9.74 -9.28
CA ALA A 62 17.74 10.98 -9.94
C ALA A 62 18.12 12.23 -9.12
N SER A 63 17.95 12.19 -7.79
CA SER A 63 18.43 13.22 -6.88
C SER A 63 19.94 13.41 -6.97
N LEU A 64 20.71 12.30 -6.97
CA LEU A 64 22.17 12.34 -7.11
C LEU A 64 22.59 13.00 -8.42
N ALA A 65 21.82 12.82 -9.49
CA ALA A 65 22.02 13.49 -10.79
C ALA A 65 21.62 14.98 -10.78
N GLY A 66 21.17 15.53 -9.64
CA GLY A 66 20.82 16.94 -9.47
C GLY A 66 19.41 17.32 -9.90
N LYS A 67 18.51 16.34 -10.01
CA LYS A 67 17.11 16.56 -10.38
C LYS A 67 16.19 16.33 -9.18
N ARG A 68 15.10 17.08 -9.11
CA ARG A 68 14.01 16.82 -8.15
C ARG A 68 13.33 15.50 -8.47
N SER A 69 13.18 14.64 -7.46
CA SER A 69 12.68 13.29 -7.60
C SER A 69 11.69 12.92 -6.49
N PHE A 70 10.84 11.95 -6.78
CA PHE A 70 9.79 11.51 -5.87
C PHE A 70 9.67 9.99 -5.87
N CYS A 71 9.37 9.40 -4.69
CA CYS A 71 8.87 8.05 -4.60
C CYS A 71 7.64 7.99 -3.70
N GLY A 72 6.64 7.19 -4.11
CA GLY A 72 5.39 7.00 -3.39
C GLY A 72 5.18 5.56 -2.94
N MET A 73 4.66 5.38 -1.72
CA MET A 73 4.42 4.06 -1.15
C MET A 73 3.38 4.08 -0.03
N LYS A 74 2.84 2.92 0.28
CA LYS A 74 2.06 2.68 1.48
C LYS A 74 2.98 2.50 2.70
N HIS A 75 2.43 2.62 3.94
CA HIS A 75 3.21 2.43 5.17
C HIS A 75 3.98 1.09 5.22
N VAL A 76 3.37 -0.02 4.79
CA VAL A 76 4.06 -1.32 4.73
C VAL A 76 5.18 -1.34 3.69
N GLY A 77 5.08 -0.52 2.64
CA GLY A 77 6.15 -0.32 1.66
C GLY A 77 7.35 0.43 2.24
N LEU A 78 7.11 1.34 3.20
CA LEU A 78 8.20 2.02 3.92
C LEU A 78 9.07 1.01 4.69
N ASN A 79 8.48 -0.07 5.21
CA ASN A 79 9.26 -1.15 5.82
C ASN A 79 10.22 -1.81 4.81
N VAL A 80 9.77 -1.99 3.56
CA VAL A 80 10.61 -2.54 2.47
C VAL A 80 11.72 -1.57 2.07
N ALA A 81 11.42 -0.27 2.06
CA ALA A 81 12.35 0.81 1.72
C ALA A 81 13.18 1.32 2.92
N ALA A 82 13.09 0.70 4.10
CA ALA A 82 13.73 1.20 5.31
C ALA A 82 15.27 1.30 5.17
N ASP A 83 15.92 0.31 4.58
CA ASP A 83 17.38 0.34 4.42
C ASP A 83 17.88 1.55 3.60
N PRO A 84 17.41 1.81 2.37
CA PRO A 84 17.76 3.05 1.68
C PRO A 84 17.28 4.31 2.41
N LEU A 85 16.14 4.30 3.11
CA LEU A 85 15.66 5.44 3.90
C LEU A 85 16.68 5.90 4.94
N PHE A 86 17.13 4.99 5.78
CA PHE A 86 18.09 5.29 6.84
C PHE A 86 19.44 5.74 6.26
N THR A 87 19.88 5.13 5.17
CA THR A 87 21.16 5.48 4.54
C THR A 87 21.08 6.83 3.81
N CYS A 88 19.96 7.17 3.16
CA CYS A 88 19.76 8.48 2.52
C CYS A 88 19.81 9.64 3.52
N SER A 89 19.42 9.43 4.77
CA SER A 89 19.58 10.42 5.83
C SER A 89 21.06 10.82 6.03
N TYR A 90 21.98 9.87 5.90
CA TYR A 90 23.41 10.11 6.04
C TYR A 90 24.05 10.69 4.77
N THR A 91 23.71 10.16 3.60
CA THR A 91 24.25 10.68 2.33
C THR A 91 23.75 12.07 2.01
N GLY A 92 22.54 12.42 2.47
CA GLY A 92 21.87 13.63 1.99
C GLY A 92 21.45 13.48 0.53
N VAL A 93 21.18 14.61 -0.12
CA VAL A 93 20.72 14.72 -1.50
C VAL A 93 21.65 15.58 -2.34
N ASN A 94 21.41 15.64 -3.67
CA ASN A 94 21.98 16.66 -4.55
C ASN A 94 20.82 17.52 -5.09
N GLY A 95 19.91 16.97 -5.89
CA GLY A 95 18.60 17.56 -6.14
C GLY A 95 17.60 17.13 -5.08
N GLY A 96 16.56 17.92 -4.84
CA GLY A 96 15.55 17.64 -3.82
C GLY A 96 14.88 16.27 -4.02
N MET A 97 14.68 15.53 -2.93
CA MET A 97 14.02 14.22 -2.93
C MET A 97 12.85 14.21 -1.95
N VAL A 98 11.67 13.85 -2.45
CA VAL A 98 10.44 13.75 -1.64
C VAL A 98 9.93 12.31 -1.65
N ILE A 99 9.54 11.83 -0.47
CA ILE A 99 9.01 10.49 -0.25
C ILE A 99 7.57 10.65 0.24
N CYS A 100 6.58 10.13 -0.48
CA CYS A 100 5.21 10.05 0.04
C CYS A 100 4.98 8.70 0.69
N VAL A 101 4.55 8.72 1.94
CA VAL A 101 4.10 7.53 2.66
C VAL A 101 2.65 7.72 3.05
N ALA A 102 1.80 6.75 2.72
CA ALA A 102 0.39 6.82 3.08
C ALA A 102 0.03 5.78 4.13
N ASP A 103 -0.33 6.29 5.31
CA ASP A 103 -0.85 5.48 6.42
C ASP A 103 -2.36 5.23 6.24
N ASP A 104 -2.85 4.19 6.88
CA ASP A 104 -4.23 3.73 6.76
C ASP A 104 -4.87 3.51 8.15
N PRO A 105 -5.14 4.61 8.91
CA PRO A 105 -5.84 4.53 10.19
C PRO A 105 -7.17 3.77 10.03
N GLY A 106 -7.43 2.81 10.93
CA GLY A 106 -8.60 1.94 10.83
C GLY A 106 -8.44 0.76 9.86
N MET A 107 -7.30 0.60 9.20
CA MET A 107 -6.96 -0.56 8.34
C MET A 107 -8.00 -0.85 7.25
N HIS A 108 -8.49 0.18 6.55
CA HIS A 108 -9.50 0.02 5.48
C HIS A 108 -9.06 -0.95 4.38
N SER A 109 -7.74 -1.00 4.08
CA SER A 109 -7.17 -1.90 3.07
C SER A 109 -5.79 -2.45 3.46
N SER A 110 -5.51 -2.59 4.76
CA SER A 110 -4.18 -2.95 5.28
C SER A 110 -4.23 -4.20 6.14
N GLN A 111 -3.10 -4.92 6.18
CA GLN A 111 -2.93 -6.12 7.02
C GLN A 111 -2.51 -5.80 8.46
N ASN A 112 -2.13 -4.57 8.74
CA ASN A 112 -1.82 -4.07 10.07
C ASN A 112 -1.97 -2.54 10.09
N GLU A 113 -2.02 -1.95 11.27
CA GLU A 113 -1.97 -0.51 11.49
C GLU A 113 -0.55 -0.12 11.88
N GLN A 114 -0.01 0.92 11.27
CA GLN A 114 1.35 1.41 11.53
C GLN A 114 1.36 2.94 11.51
N ASP A 115 2.26 3.51 12.29
CA ASP A 115 2.55 4.94 12.29
C ASP A 115 3.91 5.21 11.66
N SER A 116 3.90 5.75 10.47
CA SER A 116 5.13 6.05 9.72
C SER A 116 5.99 7.15 10.37
N ARG A 117 5.46 7.91 11.34
CA ARG A 117 6.23 8.90 12.12
C ARG A 117 7.40 8.26 12.86
N HIS A 118 7.26 6.99 13.30
CA HIS A 118 8.38 6.26 13.91
C HIS A 118 9.58 6.08 12.97
N HIS A 119 9.34 5.85 11.68
CA HIS A 119 10.43 5.76 10.69
C HIS A 119 11.12 7.11 10.49
N ALA A 120 10.35 8.21 10.47
CA ALA A 120 10.92 9.55 10.36
C ALA A 120 11.79 9.90 11.57
N ILE A 121 11.30 9.62 12.79
CA ILE A 121 12.04 9.83 14.04
C ILE A 121 13.34 9.02 14.04
N ALA A 122 13.26 7.72 13.75
CA ALA A 122 14.40 6.82 13.80
C ALA A 122 15.44 7.11 12.71
N SER A 123 15.01 7.50 11.50
CA SER A 123 15.91 7.87 10.39
C SER A 123 16.38 9.33 10.45
N LYS A 124 15.80 10.18 11.32
CA LYS A 124 16.08 11.63 11.44
C LYS A 124 15.81 12.39 10.12
N ILE A 125 14.79 11.97 9.40
CA ILE A 125 14.32 12.61 8.17
C ILE A 125 13.11 13.48 8.49
N PRO A 126 13.05 14.75 8.03
CA PRO A 126 11.89 15.61 8.27
C PRO A 126 10.63 15.05 7.63
N MET A 127 9.51 15.16 8.35
CA MET A 127 8.21 14.68 7.92
C MET A 127 7.14 15.76 7.99
N LEU A 128 6.38 15.90 6.92
CA LEU A 128 5.26 16.80 6.78
C LEU A 128 3.94 16.04 6.76
N GLU A 129 2.93 16.52 7.47
CA GLU A 129 1.56 15.98 7.47
C GLU A 129 0.55 17.03 7.00
N PRO A 130 0.08 16.96 5.75
CA PRO A 130 -1.01 17.81 5.27
C PRO A 130 -2.35 17.38 5.88
N SER A 131 -3.25 18.36 6.09
CA SER A 131 -4.59 18.14 6.62
C SER A 131 -5.69 18.06 5.55
N ASP A 132 -5.39 18.51 4.34
CA ASP A 132 -6.30 18.49 3.19
C ASP A 132 -5.55 18.54 1.85
N SER A 133 -6.29 18.59 0.74
CA SER A 133 -5.70 18.65 -0.60
C SER A 133 -4.92 19.94 -0.85
N THR A 134 -5.30 21.06 -0.24
CA THR A 134 -4.60 22.34 -0.39
C THR A 134 -3.22 22.25 0.23
N GLU A 135 -3.12 21.74 1.45
CA GLU A 135 -1.84 21.52 2.10
C GLU A 135 -1.02 20.44 1.41
N ALA A 136 -1.64 19.35 0.92
CA ALA A 136 -0.93 18.33 0.15
C ALA A 136 -0.24 18.93 -1.07
N TYR A 137 -0.91 19.83 -1.79
CA TYR A 137 -0.36 20.56 -2.93
C TYR A 137 0.78 21.51 -2.53
N GLU A 138 0.56 22.34 -1.51
CA GLU A 138 1.56 23.34 -1.08
C GLU A 138 2.79 22.66 -0.44
N PHE A 139 2.57 21.63 0.36
CA PHE A 139 3.66 20.89 1.01
C PHE A 139 4.52 20.15 -0.01
N ALA A 140 3.91 19.61 -1.09
CA ALA A 140 4.67 19.00 -2.17
C ALA A 140 5.68 19.96 -2.81
N LYS A 141 5.31 21.23 -2.97
CA LYS A 141 6.18 22.26 -3.54
C LYS A 141 7.32 22.62 -2.57
N LYS A 142 6.94 22.94 -1.33
CA LYS A 142 7.90 23.36 -0.30
C LYS A 142 8.82 22.22 0.18
N ALA A 143 8.38 20.96 0.08
CA ALA A 143 9.18 19.81 0.49
C ALA A 143 10.48 19.66 -0.31
N PHE A 144 10.48 20.01 -1.59
CA PHE A 144 11.72 20.01 -2.38
C PHE A 144 12.70 21.09 -1.94
N GLU A 145 12.20 22.29 -1.65
CA GLU A 145 13.02 23.39 -1.13
C GLU A 145 13.62 23.02 0.23
N LEU A 146 12.80 22.45 1.12
CA LEU A 146 13.25 21.94 2.42
C LEU A 146 14.31 20.84 2.26
N SER A 147 14.12 19.92 1.31
CA SER A 147 15.07 18.85 1.01
C SER A 147 16.43 19.40 0.57
N GLU A 148 16.43 20.38 -0.33
CA GLU A 148 17.63 21.02 -0.88
C GLU A 148 18.34 21.86 0.18
N GLU A 149 17.59 22.64 0.98
CA GLU A 149 18.13 23.50 2.04
C GLU A 149 18.82 22.70 3.16
N PHE A 150 18.19 21.60 3.59
CA PHE A 150 18.67 20.81 4.72
C PHE A 150 19.48 19.57 4.33
N ASP A 151 19.80 19.38 3.05
CA ASP A 151 20.59 18.24 2.55
C ASP A 151 20.04 16.89 3.03
N THR A 152 18.75 16.63 2.83
CA THR A 152 18.06 15.41 3.27
C THR A 152 16.80 15.14 2.45
N PRO A 153 16.40 13.87 2.24
CA PRO A 153 15.03 13.62 1.77
C PRO A 153 13.99 14.23 2.72
N VAL A 154 12.77 14.47 2.21
CA VAL A 154 11.62 14.91 3.02
C VAL A 154 10.49 13.91 2.83
N ILE A 155 9.89 13.46 3.93
CA ILE A 155 8.71 12.60 3.90
C ILE A 155 7.45 13.46 3.95
N ILE A 156 6.50 13.20 3.05
CA ILE A 156 5.11 13.67 3.16
C ILE A 156 4.26 12.49 3.58
N LYS A 157 3.73 12.53 4.81
CA LYS A 157 2.84 11.50 5.33
C LYS A 157 1.40 11.85 5.00
N MET A 158 0.82 11.07 4.10
CA MET A 158 -0.61 11.11 3.79
C MET A 158 -1.37 10.12 4.68
N CYS A 159 -2.67 10.27 4.80
CA CYS A 159 -3.55 9.22 5.30
C CYS A 159 -4.70 9.01 4.32
N THR A 160 -5.45 7.91 4.50
CA THR A 160 -6.56 7.54 3.59
C THR A 160 -7.55 8.68 3.38
N ARG A 161 -7.87 9.46 4.42
CA ARG A 161 -8.83 10.58 4.30
C ARG A 161 -8.27 11.73 3.48
N VAL A 162 -7.05 12.16 3.72
CA VAL A 162 -6.41 13.21 2.92
C VAL A 162 -6.25 12.76 1.48
N ALA A 163 -5.81 11.52 1.25
CA ALA A 163 -5.60 10.97 -0.09
C ALA A 163 -6.87 11.02 -0.96
N HIS A 164 -8.03 10.69 -0.37
CA HIS A 164 -9.29 10.49 -1.10
C HIS A 164 -10.39 11.52 -0.80
N SER A 165 -10.16 12.51 0.07
CA SER A 165 -11.04 13.67 0.22
C SER A 165 -10.72 14.74 -0.83
N GLN A 166 -11.63 15.71 -0.97
CA GLN A 166 -11.48 16.78 -1.94
C GLN A 166 -11.54 18.14 -1.27
N SER A 167 -10.63 19.03 -1.63
CA SER A 167 -10.70 20.45 -1.29
C SER A 167 -10.33 21.32 -2.49
N ILE A 168 -10.52 22.63 -2.35
CA ILE A 168 -10.27 23.60 -3.42
C ILE A 168 -8.79 23.93 -3.47
N VAL A 169 -8.14 23.61 -4.58
CA VAL A 169 -6.74 23.93 -4.87
C VAL A 169 -6.69 25.03 -5.95
N GLU A 170 -5.75 25.93 -5.85
CA GLU A 170 -5.47 26.94 -6.87
C GLU A 170 -4.13 26.63 -7.55
N PRO A 171 -4.14 25.83 -8.65
CA PRO A 171 -2.93 25.46 -9.35
C PRO A 171 -2.21 26.66 -9.96
N GLY A 172 -0.90 26.66 -9.86
CA GLY A 172 0.01 27.61 -10.50
C GLY A 172 0.65 27.05 -11.78
N GLU A 173 1.77 27.62 -12.14
CA GLU A 173 2.58 27.20 -13.27
C GLU A 173 3.77 26.36 -12.81
N ARG A 174 4.28 25.52 -13.71
CA ARG A 174 5.48 24.72 -13.46
C ARG A 174 6.71 25.60 -13.42
N VAL A 175 7.48 25.51 -12.35
CA VAL A 175 8.79 26.13 -12.22
C VAL A 175 9.83 25.02 -12.18
N VAL A 176 10.70 25.00 -13.18
CA VAL A 176 11.77 24.01 -13.26
C VAL A 176 13.06 24.65 -12.74
N PRO A 177 13.59 24.21 -11.60
CA PRO A 177 14.86 24.70 -11.10
C PRO A 177 16.01 24.29 -12.02
N GLU A 178 17.11 25.04 -11.97
CA GLU A 178 18.34 24.63 -12.62
C GLU A 178 18.81 23.27 -12.08
N THR A 179 19.35 22.45 -12.99
CA THR A 179 19.92 21.17 -12.59
C THR A 179 21.20 21.40 -11.79
N ILE A 180 21.26 20.88 -10.58
CA ILE A 180 22.46 20.95 -9.75
C ILE A 180 23.50 20.00 -10.34
N PRO A 181 24.68 20.46 -10.76
CA PRO A 181 25.69 19.60 -11.33
C PRO A 181 26.10 18.47 -10.36
N TYR A 182 26.27 17.27 -10.91
CA TYR A 182 26.84 16.18 -10.14
C TYR A 182 28.33 16.40 -9.91
N GLU A 183 28.73 16.40 -8.66
CA GLU A 183 30.13 16.42 -8.26
C GLU A 183 30.49 15.14 -7.49
N LYS A 184 31.62 14.53 -7.87
CA LYS A 184 32.10 13.33 -7.17
C LYS A 184 32.49 13.68 -5.74
N ASN A 185 31.76 13.13 -4.76
CA ASN A 185 32.04 13.34 -3.34
C ASN A 185 31.95 12.01 -2.57
N ILE A 186 33.10 11.30 -2.49
CA ILE A 186 33.19 10.00 -1.82
C ILE A 186 32.86 10.13 -0.33
N ALA A 187 33.29 11.22 0.32
CA ALA A 187 33.06 11.45 1.74
C ALA A 187 31.58 11.64 2.09
N LYS A 188 30.78 12.16 1.13
CA LYS A 188 29.35 12.37 1.28
C LYS A 188 28.53 11.15 0.89
N TYR A 189 28.82 10.52 -0.26
CA TYR A 189 27.92 9.55 -0.88
C TYR A 189 28.32 8.08 -0.68
N VAL A 190 29.53 7.79 -0.20
CA VAL A 190 29.97 6.41 0.04
C VAL A 190 30.00 6.12 1.53
N MET A 191 28.97 5.44 2.04
CA MET A 191 28.78 5.17 3.47
C MET A 191 29.65 4.00 3.96
N MET A 192 30.96 4.12 3.79
CA MET A 192 31.91 3.31 4.56
C MET A 192 31.93 3.76 6.03
N PRO A 193 32.25 2.89 7.00
CA PRO A 193 32.22 3.23 8.43
C PRO A 193 32.92 4.56 8.78
N GLY A 194 34.10 4.82 8.21
CA GLY A 194 34.83 6.06 8.43
C GLY A 194 34.15 7.31 7.87
N ASN A 195 33.33 7.20 6.81
CA ASN A 195 32.53 8.31 6.30
C ASN A 195 31.24 8.47 7.13
N ALA A 196 30.57 7.36 7.47
CA ALA A 196 29.37 7.38 8.28
C ALA A 196 29.60 8.04 9.65
N ILE A 197 30.71 7.75 10.32
CA ILE A 197 31.10 8.40 11.58
C ILE A 197 31.21 9.92 11.41
N ARG A 198 31.74 10.41 10.28
CA ARG A 198 31.82 11.86 10.00
C ARG A 198 30.49 12.48 9.61
N ARG A 199 29.61 11.71 8.96
CA ARG A 199 28.27 12.19 8.57
C ARG A 199 27.29 12.21 9.74
N HIS A 200 27.47 11.37 10.77
CA HIS A 200 26.56 11.35 11.92
C HIS A 200 26.41 12.72 12.62
N PRO A 201 27.49 13.46 12.96
CA PRO A 201 27.35 14.82 13.50
C PRO A 201 26.59 15.79 12.59
N VAL A 202 26.70 15.63 11.26
CA VAL A 202 25.96 16.44 10.29
C VAL A 202 24.46 16.17 10.39
N VAL A 203 24.07 14.89 10.54
CA VAL A 203 22.67 14.48 10.72
C VAL A 203 22.11 15.07 12.03
N GLU A 204 22.87 15.00 13.13
CA GLU A 204 22.44 15.53 14.42
C GLU A 204 22.32 17.06 14.39
N GLU A 205 23.27 17.76 13.77
CA GLU A 205 23.20 19.22 13.63
C GLU A 205 22.04 19.66 12.74
N ARG A 206 21.76 18.92 11.66
CA ARG A 206 20.60 19.14 10.81
C ARG A 206 19.30 19.00 11.59
N THR A 207 19.18 17.98 12.45
CA THR A 207 18.00 17.77 13.29
C THR A 207 17.78 18.96 14.21
N ARG A 208 18.83 19.48 14.87
CA ARG A 208 18.73 20.71 15.71
C ARG A 208 18.25 21.92 14.92
N LYS A 209 18.81 22.12 13.71
CA LYS A 209 18.38 23.21 12.82
C LYS A 209 16.94 23.07 12.35
N LEU A 210 16.47 21.86 12.11
CA LEU A 210 15.09 21.57 11.73
C LEU A 210 14.11 21.82 12.88
N ILE A 211 14.48 21.55 14.14
CA ILE A 211 13.69 21.92 15.32
C ILE A 211 13.52 23.44 15.38
N GLU A 212 14.61 24.19 15.22
CA GLU A 212 14.57 25.65 15.21
C GLU A 212 13.75 26.19 14.03
N TYR A 213 13.95 25.65 12.83
CA TYR A 213 13.15 25.98 11.66
C TYR A 213 11.64 25.75 11.91
N GLY A 214 11.29 24.65 12.54
CA GLY A 214 9.91 24.28 12.87
C GLY A 214 9.20 25.30 13.75
N ASN A 215 9.93 26.03 14.61
CA ASN A 215 9.35 27.07 15.46
C ASN A 215 8.77 28.26 14.68
N HIS A 216 9.21 28.46 13.42
CA HIS A 216 8.87 29.65 12.64
C HIS A 216 8.37 29.36 11.22
N CYS A 217 8.34 28.10 10.81
CA CYS A 217 7.98 27.72 9.45
C CYS A 217 6.47 27.83 9.18
N ASP A 218 6.12 28.05 7.91
CA ASP A 218 4.73 28.16 7.45
C ASP A 218 3.96 26.82 7.43
N PHE A 219 4.61 25.69 7.73
CA PHE A 219 3.93 24.41 7.84
C PHE A 219 3.09 24.31 9.11
N ASN A 220 3.52 25.01 10.17
CA ASN A 220 2.87 25.07 11.47
C ASN A 220 2.00 26.31 11.58
N ARG A 221 0.84 26.19 12.21
CA ARG A 221 -0.10 27.30 12.30
C ARG A 221 -0.75 27.38 13.68
N VAL A 222 -0.72 28.57 14.29
CA VAL A 222 -1.45 28.88 15.53
C VAL A 222 -2.71 29.65 15.18
N GLU A 223 -3.86 29.15 15.60
CA GLU A 223 -5.16 29.80 15.49
C GLU A 223 -5.72 30.02 16.89
N MET A 224 -5.70 31.28 17.35
CA MET A 224 -6.19 31.63 18.68
C MET A 224 -7.72 31.80 18.66
N GLY A 225 -8.39 31.07 19.54
CA GLY A 225 -9.81 31.17 19.86
C GLY A 225 -9.97 31.34 21.38
N ASP A 226 -10.92 30.58 21.99
CA ASP A 226 -11.03 30.56 23.47
C ASP A 226 -9.77 29.89 24.05
N THR A 227 -9.19 30.54 25.03
CA THR A 227 -7.94 30.13 25.70
C THR A 227 -8.16 29.11 26.82
N LYS A 228 -9.40 28.80 27.18
CA LYS A 228 -9.70 27.76 28.18
C LYS A 228 -9.24 26.39 27.73
N LEU A 229 -9.22 26.15 26.40
CA LEU A 229 -8.77 24.91 25.80
C LEU A 229 -7.83 25.20 24.63
N GLY A 230 -6.63 24.67 24.70
CA GLY A 230 -5.70 24.57 23.57
C GLY A 230 -5.70 23.15 23.02
N ILE A 231 -5.67 23.02 21.71
CA ILE A 231 -5.60 21.74 20.99
C ILE A 231 -4.34 21.73 20.16
N ILE A 232 -3.49 20.72 20.34
CA ILE A 232 -2.36 20.44 19.44
C ILE A 232 -2.73 19.25 18.59
N THR A 233 -2.57 19.36 17.27
CA THR A 233 -3.05 18.36 16.31
C THR A 233 -2.29 18.43 14.99
N SER A 234 -2.42 17.39 14.17
CA SER A 234 -1.86 17.28 12.82
C SER A 234 -2.82 16.56 11.87
N SER A 235 -2.47 16.50 10.59
CA SER A 235 -3.21 15.73 9.58
C SER A 235 -4.72 16.01 9.58
N THR A 236 -5.56 15.01 9.26
CA THR A 236 -7.03 15.11 9.28
C THR A 236 -7.63 15.48 10.63
N CYS A 237 -6.94 15.16 11.73
CA CYS A 237 -7.41 15.50 13.08
C CYS A 237 -7.57 17.02 13.26
N TYR A 238 -6.81 17.83 12.51
CA TYR A 238 -7.02 19.28 12.49
C TYR A 238 -8.40 19.65 11.95
N GLN A 239 -8.86 19.02 10.85
CA GLN A 239 -10.17 19.29 10.27
C GLN A 239 -11.29 18.89 11.25
N TYR A 240 -11.15 17.75 11.90
CA TYR A 240 -12.10 17.29 12.90
C TYR A 240 -12.15 18.23 14.12
N ALA A 241 -11.00 18.66 14.61
CA ALA A 241 -10.93 19.62 15.71
C ALA A 241 -11.58 20.96 15.35
N LYS A 242 -11.36 21.46 14.14
CA LYS A 242 -12.01 22.69 13.65
C LYS A 242 -13.53 22.55 13.59
N GLU A 243 -14.05 21.42 13.14
CA GLU A 243 -15.50 21.19 13.06
C GLU A 243 -16.13 21.07 14.45
N VAL A 244 -15.47 20.39 15.40
CA VAL A 244 -16.01 20.19 16.75
C VAL A 244 -15.96 21.46 17.57
N PHE A 245 -14.84 22.18 17.54
CA PHE A 245 -14.60 23.28 18.48
C PHE A 245 -14.77 24.67 17.86
N GLY A 246 -14.50 24.85 16.57
CA GLY A 246 -14.53 26.15 15.91
C GLY A 246 -13.64 27.15 16.66
N ASP A 247 -14.25 28.28 17.08
CA ASP A 247 -13.57 29.33 17.87
C ASP A 247 -13.65 29.08 19.39
N LYS A 248 -14.24 27.98 19.84
CA LYS A 248 -14.35 27.60 21.26
C LYS A 248 -13.06 26.99 21.83
N ALA A 249 -12.05 26.82 21.01
CA ALA A 249 -10.71 26.38 21.39
C ALA A 249 -9.65 27.12 20.57
N SER A 250 -8.46 27.25 21.14
CA SER A 250 -7.27 27.66 20.40
C SER A 250 -6.61 26.42 19.80
N ILE A 251 -6.11 26.48 18.57
CA ILE A 251 -5.55 25.32 17.88
C ILE A 251 -4.12 25.62 17.42
N LEU A 252 -3.18 24.73 17.79
CA LEU A 252 -1.86 24.63 17.18
C LEU A 252 -1.89 23.44 16.20
N LYS A 253 -1.91 23.74 14.91
CA LYS A 253 -1.78 22.75 13.84
C LYS A 253 -0.31 22.55 13.51
N ILE A 254 0.21 21.37 13.75
CA ILE A 254 1.56 20.96 13.38
C ILE A 254 1.54 20.35 11.98
N GLY A 255 2.30 20.92 11.06
CA GLY A 255 2.48 20.39 9.71
C GLY A 255 3.85 19.73 9.52
N LEU A 256 4.90 20.26 10.17
CA LEU A 256 6.20 19.61 10.31
C LEU A 256 6.19 18.77 11.58
N VAL A 257 5.87 17.47 11.44
CA VAL A 257 5.67 16.54 12.58
C VAL A 257 6.95 15.81 13.00
N ASN A 258 8.02 15.92 12.23
CA ASN A 258 9.34 15.45 12.60
C ASN A 258 10.43 16.34 11.98
N PRO A 259 11.35 16.90 12.79
CA PRO A 259 11.27 16.97 14.24
C PRO A 259 10.20 17.96 14.69
N LEU A 260 9.71 17.80 15.92
CA LEU A 260 8.67 18.67 16.50
C LEU A 260 9.26 20.02 16.97
N PRO A 261 8.48 21.12 16.90
CA PRO A 261 8.93 22.47 17.22
C PRO A 261 8.75 22.78 18.72
N ASP A 262 9.75 22.49 19.53
CA ASP A 262 9.71 22.58 21.00
C ASP A 262 9.22 23.95 21.52
N GLN A 263 9.83 25.03 21.03
CA GLN A 263 9.51 26.37 21.52
C GLN A 263 8.10 26.81 21.11
N LEU A 264 7.68 26.51 19.88
CA LEU A 264 6.33 26.85 19.42
C LEU A 264 5.26 26.11 20.25
N ILE A 265 5.50 24.86 20.62
CA ILE A 265 4.61 24.09 21.49
C ILE A 265 4.53 24.72 22.88
N LEU A 266 5.68 25.08 23.50
CA LEU A 266 5.74 25.70 24.79
C LEU A 266 5.07 27.08 24.79
N ASP A 267 5.32 27.92 23.77
CA ASP A 267 4.72 29.23 23.61
C ASP A 267 3.21 29.20 23.43
N PHE A 268 2.71 28.18 22.75
CA PHE A 268 1.28 27.94 22.61
C PHE A 268 0.68 27.47 23.94
N ALA A 269 1.31 26.50 24.60
CA ALA A 269 0.87 25.98 25.88
C ALA A 269 0.75 27.07 26.96
N ALA A 270 1.67 28.02 26.99
CA ALA A 270 1.64 29.14 27.92
C ALA A 270 0.45 30.11 27.73
N LYS A 271 -0.25 30.05 26.60
CA LYS A 271 -1.40 30.91 26.26
C LYS A 271 -2.77 30.29 26.55
N VAL A 272 -2.81 29.07 27.02
CA VAL A 272 -4.06 28.32 27.24
C VAL A 272 -4.10 27.71 28.65
N GLU A 273 -5.31 27.48 29.17
CA GLU A 273 -5.49 26.94 30.52
C GLU A 273 -5.35 25.41 30.57
N LYS A 274 -5.80 24.73 29.53
CA LYS A 274 -5.76 23.27 29.39
C LYS A 274 -5.29 22.86 28.00
N LEU A 275 -4.63 21.72 27.89
CA LEU A 275 -4.15 21.19 26.62
C LEU A 275 -4.79 19.83 26.33
N ALA A 276 -5.28 19.67 25.10
CA ALA A 276 -5.67 18.39 24.53
C ALA A 276 -4.83 18.09 23.28
N ILE A 277 -4.43 16.84 23.14
CA ILE A 277 -3.76 16.34 21.94
C ILE A 277 -4.76 15.50 21.16
N ILE A 278 -4.99 15.85 19.89
CA ILE A 278 -5.86 15.11 19.01
C ILE A 278 -5.02 14.58 17.85
N GLU A 279 -4.68 13.30 17.91
CA GLU A 279 -3.90 12.59 16.90
C GLU A 279 -4.38 11.15 16.72
N GLU A 280 -4.38 10.67 15.47
CA GLU A 280 -4.60 9.27 15.15
C GLU A 280 -3.31 8.46 15.33
N LEU A 281 -3.43 7.12 15.36
CA LEU A 281 -2.33 6.18 15.53
C LEU A 281 -1.63 6.36 16.88
N ASP A 282 -0.30 6.34 16.90
CA ASP A 282 0.50 6.35 18.13
C ASP A 282 0.60 7.75 18.77
N PRO A 283 0.82 7.84 20.10
CA PRO A 283 0.87 9.11 20.84
C PRO A 283 2.20 9.85 20.66
N ILE A 284 2.54 10.25 19.44
CA ILE A 284 3.80 10.93 19.13
C ILE A 284 3.80 12.39 19.65
N LEU A 285 2.75 13.15 19.31
CA LEU A 285 2.61 14.53 19.78
C LEU A 285 2.40 14.58 21.30
N GLU A 286 1.58 13.67 21.82
CA GLU A 286 1.29 13.56 23.24
C GLU A 286 2.55 13.28 24.06
N ASN A 287 3.33 12.26 23.65
CA ASN A 287 4.56 11.90 24.35
C ASN A 287 5.58 13.03 24.33
N HIS A 288 5.75 13.68 23.19
CA HIS A 288 6.64 14.83 23.08
C HIS A 288 6.21 15.99 23.99
N CYS A 289 4.92 16.32 24.05
CA CYS A 289 4.41 17.33 24.97
C CYS A 289 4.67 16.96 26.44
N LYS A 290 4.52 15.67 26.80
CA LYS A 290 4.84 15.17 28.14
C LYS A 290 6.34 15.26 28.46
N GLU A 291 7.21 14.97 27.48
CA GLU A 291 8.67 15.12 27.60
C GLU A 291 9.08 16.58 27.82
N LEU A 292 8.34 17.55 27.24
CA LEU A 292 8.50 18.97 27.50
C LEU A 292 7.94 19.42 28.87
N GLY A 293 7.40 18.50 29.68
CA GLY A 293 6.85 18.78 31.00
C GLY A 293 5.42 19.30 31.00
N LEU A 294 4.70 19.21 29.88
CA LEU A 294 3.32 19.67 29.76
C LEU A 294 2.32 18.62 30.28
N THR A 295 1.25 19.11 30.93
CA THR A 295 0.10 18.24 31.28
C THR A 295 -0.91 18.31 30.15
N VAL A 296 -1.20 17.17 29.54
CA VAL A 296 -2.07 17.09 28.36
C VAL A 296 -3.10 15.97 28.52
N THR A 297 -4.28 16.12 27.93
CA THR A 297 -5.27 15.06 27.70
C THR A 297 -5.09 14.54 26.28
N GLY A 298 -4.92 13.25 26.10
CA GLY A 298 -4.68 12.62 24.80
C GLY A 298 -5.28 11.22 24.73
N LYS A 299 -4.46 10.19 24.59
CA LYS A 299 -4.90 8.78 24.44
C LYS A 299 -5.55 8.17 25.70
N ASP A 300 -5.44 8.82 26.83
CA ASP A 300 -6.25 8.48 28.02
C ASP A 300 -7.75 8.80 27.85
N ALA A 301 -8.10 9.73 26.96
CA ALA A 301 -9.48 10.06 26.59
C ALA A 301 -9.86 9.57 25.19
N LEU A 302 -8.93 9.59 24.23
CA LEU A 302 -9.12 9.22 22.84
C LEU A 302 -8.59 7.79 22.56
N PRO A 303 -9.22 6.98 21.71
CA PRO A 303 -8.80 5.61 21.47
C PRO A 303 -7.43 5.53 20.77
N MET A 304 -6.75 4.39 20.97
CA MET A 304 -5.52 4.04 20.26
C MET A 304 -5.82 3.49 18.86
N GLU A 305 -6.96 2.83 18.70
CA GLU A 305 -7.32 2.09 17.50
C GLU A 305 -8.32 2.87 16.65
N GLY A 306 -8.23 2.64 15.35
CA GLY A 306 -9.23 3.04 14.37
C GLY A 306 -9.08 4.48 13.88
N GLU A 307 -9.88 4.78 12.89
CA GLU A 307 -9.96 6.13 12.29
C GLU A 307 -10.81 7.04 13.17
N PHE A 308 -10.38 8.28 13.34
CA PHE A 308 -11.15 9.28 14.07
C PHE A 308 -12.23 9.93 13.20
N SER A 309 -13.17 10.55 13.87
CA SER A 309 -14.19 11.42 13.27
C SER A 309 -14.51 12.56 14.24
N GLN A 310 -15.14 13.63 13.73
CA GLN A 310 -15.62 14.72 14.56
C GLN A 310 -16.58 14.22 15.65
N ASN A 311 -17.48 13.28 15.36
CA ASN A 311 -18.42 12.74 16.34
C ASN A 311 -17.72 11.98 17.46
N LEU A 312 -16.74 11.13 17.11
CA LEU A 312 -15.93 10.40 18.09
C LEU A 312 -15.20 11.35 19.02
N ILE A 313 -14.53 12.38 18.47
CA ILE A 313 -13.79 13.39 19.24
C ILE A 313 -14.73 14.16 20.16
N ALA A 314 -15.89 14.61 19.63
CA ALA A 314 -16.88 15.32 20.43
C ALA A 314 -17.39 14.47 21.60
N GLU A 315 -17.80 13.23 21.34
CA GLU A 315 -18.27 12.28 22.35
C GLU A 315 -17.23 12.05 23.45
N LYS A 316 -15.97 11.75 23.04
CA LYS A 316 -14.88 11.42 23.97
C LYS A 316 -14.43 12.60 24.82
N LEU A 317 -14.55 13.82 24.31
CA LEU A 317 -14.21 15.05 25.02
C LEU A 317 -15.41 15.74 25.67
N GLY A 318 -16.58 15.08 25.72
CA GLY A 318 -17.78 15.54 26.42
C GLY A 318 -18.47 16.73 25.74
N ILE A 319 -18.33 16.88 24.42
CA ILE A 319 -19.02 17.88 23.60
C ILE A 319 -20.32 17.26 23.05
N GLU A 320 -21.38 18.03 23.05
CA GLU A 320 -22.68 17.58 22.50
C GLU A 320 -22.56 17.28 21.01
N VAL A 321 -22.88 16.05 20.64
CA VAL A 321 -22.94 15.60 19.23
C VAL A 321 -24.31 15.94 18.67
N PRO A 322 -24.41 16.61 17.50
CA PRO A 322 -25.69 16.84 16.86
C PRO A 322 -26.44 15.53 16.61
N ALA A 323 -27.75 15.52 16.92
CA ALA A 323 -28.58 14.34 16.68
C ALA A 323 -28.54 13.93 15.21
N HIS A 324 -28.18 12.68 14.95
CA HIS A 324 -28.19 12.11 13.61
C HIS A 324 -29.38 11.16 13.44
N LYS A 325 -29.78 10.99 12.20
CA LYS A 325 -30.87 10.09 11.85
C LYS A 325 -30.38 8.66 11.87
N GLU A 326 -30.87 7.87 12.80
CA GLU A 326 -30.60 6.42 12.80
C GLU A 326 -31.38 5.73 11.65
N LEU A 327 -30.69 4.84 10.95
CA LEU A 327 -31.34 3.91 10.03
C LEU A 327 -31.98 2.81 10.89
N GLY A 328 -33.32 2.68 10.80
CA GLY A 328 -34.07 1.68 11.57
C GLY A 328 -33.77 0.22 11.24
N GLU A 329 -32.92 -0.05 10.28
CA GLU A 329 -32.51 -1.38 9.84
C GLU A 329 -30.98 -1.48 9.75
N ALA A 330 -30.42 -2.61 10.21
CA ALA A 330 -29.02 -2.90 10.03
C ALA A 330 -28.70 -3.11 8.52
N LEU A 331 -27.72 -2.37 8.01
CA LEU A 331 -27.26 -2.55 6.64
C LEU A 331 -26.58 -3.92 6.47
N PRO A 332 -26.85 -4.67 5.38
CA PRO A 332 -26.17 -5.94 5.15
C PRO A 332 -24.68 -5.72 4.93
N GLY A 333 -23.86 -6.55 5.60
CA GLY A 333 -22.42 -6.57 5.37
C GLY A 333 -22.10 -6.90 3.90
N ARG A 334 -21.11 -6.23 3.33
CA ARG A 334 -20.62 -6.45 1.95
C ARG A 334 -19.13 -6.81 1.97
N PRO A 335 -18.76 -8.00 2.46
CA PRO A 335 -17.37 -8.41 2.47
C PRO A 335 -16.82 -8.51 1.05
N PRO A 336 -15.52 -8.24 0.84
CA PRO A 336 -14.91 -8.42 -0.47
C PRO A 336 -14.98 -9.88 -0.91
N VAL A 337 -15.21 -10.10 -2.21
CA VAL A 337 -15.28 -11.42 -2.82
C VAL A 337 -14.45 -11.46 -4.10
N MET A 338 -13.95 -12.63 -4.49
CA MET A 338 -13.34 -12.79 -5.82
C MET A 338 -14.36 -12.47 -6.90
N CYS A 339 -13.94 -11.76 -7.95
CA CYS A 339 -14.79 -11.38 -9.08
C CYS A 339 -15.40 -12.60 -9.79
N ALA A 340 -16.51 -12.41 -10.51
CA ALA A 340 -16.99 -13.40 -11.45
C ALA A 340 -15.93 -13.64 -12.54
N GLY A 341 -15.66 -14.90 -12.87
CA GLY A 341 -14.58 -15.28 -13.79
C GLY A 341 -13.15 -15.01 -13.28
N CYS A 342 -12.96 -14.78 -11.98
CA CYS A 342 -11.62 -14.63 -11.43
C CYS A 342 -10.76 -15.88 -11.71
N PRO A 343 -9.56 -15.73 -12.31
CA PRO A 343 -8.71 -16.87 -12.66
C PRO A 343 -8.22 -17.66 -11.45
N HIS A 344 -8.11 -17.04 -10.28
CA HIS A 344 -7.63 -17.71 -9.06
C HIS A 344 -8.61 -18.74 -8.51
N ARG A 345 -9.91 -18.60 -8.80
CA ARG A 345 -11.00 -19.37 -8.21
C ARG A 345 -10.91 -20.88 -8.45
N GLY A 346 -10.63 -21.29 -9.70
CA GLY A 346 -10.51 -22.69 -10.07
C GLY A 346 -9.34 -23.39 -9.37
N LEU A 347 -8.20 -22.71 -9.29
CA LEU A 347 -7.02 -23.22 -8.59
C LEU A 347 -7.29 -23.41 -7.10
N PHE A 348 -7.81 -22.39 -6.40
CA PHE A 348 -8.10 -22.48 -4.96
C PHE A 348 -9.17 -23.54 -4.65
N PHE A 349 -10.17 -23.69 -5.50
CA PHE A 349 -11.10 -24.80 -5.40
C PHE A 349 -10.38 -26.17 -5.47
N THR A 350 -9.43 -26.31 -6.37
CA THR A 350 -8.66 -27.56 -6.54
C THR A 350 -7.73 -27.81 -5.35
N LEU A 351 -7.07 -26.78 -4.84
CA LEU A 351 -6.23 -26.88 -3.62
C LEU A 351 -7.06 -27.30 -2.40
N SER A 352 -8.21 -26.67 -2.19
CA SER A 352 -9.16 -27.04 -1.11
C SER A 352 -9.67 -28.47 -1.26
N LYS A 353 -10.04 -28.87 -2.49
CA LYS A 353 -10.48 -30.25 -2.79
C LYS A 353 -9.41 -31.29 -2.43
N ASN A 354 -8.14 -30.99 -2.71
CA ASN A 354 -7.00 -31.87 -2.40
C ASN A 354 -6.51 -31.74 -0.95
N LYS A 355 -7.12 -30.88 -0.16
CA LYS A 355 -6.72 -30.63 1.25
C LYS A 355 -5.25 -30.23 1.38
N CYS A 356 -4.76 -29.44 0.43
CA CYS A 356 -3.41 -28.89 0.51
C CYS A 356 -3.31 -27.89 1.66
N THR A 357 -2.18 -27.89 2.37
CA THR A 357 -1.79 -26.77 3.23
C THR A 357 -1.24 -25.66 2.36
N VAL A 358 -1.87 -24.49 2.36
CA VAL A 358 -1.54 -23.38 1.46
C VAL A 358 -0.95 -22.22 2.24
N LEU A 359 0.34 -21.98 2.07
CA LEU A 359 0.98 -20.77 2.57
C LEU A 359 0.81 -19.66 1.54
N GLY A 360 0.01 -18.66 1.90
CA GLY A 360 -0.42 -17.60 1.02
C GLY A 360 0.42 -16.34 1.07
N ASP A 361 0.13 -15.46 0.15
CA ASP A 361 0.76 -14.16 0.00
C ASP A 361 -0.27 -13.05 -0.20
N ILE A 362 0.19 -11.80 -0.40
CA ILE A 362 -0.64 -10.60 -0.48
C ILE A 362 -1.07 -10.36 -1.94
N GLY A 363 -2.38 -10.30 -2.18
CA GLY A 363 -2.98 -10.00 -3.48
C GLY A 363 -4.48 -10.33 -3.50
N CYS A 364 -5.15 -10.14 -4.64
CA CYS A 364 -6.57 -10.52 -4.80
C CYS A 364 -6.85 -11.97 -4.38
N TYR A 365 -5.88 -12.83 -4.55
CA TYR A 365 -5.95 -14.25 -4.22
C TYR A 365 -5.95 -14.54 -2.71
N THR A 366 -5.61 -13.57 -1.85
CA THR A 366 -5.81 -13.69 -0.40
C THR A 366 -7.28 -14.02 -0.06
N LEU A 367 -8.23 -13.63 -0.93
CA LEU A 367 -9.64 -14.01 -0.83
C LEU A 367 -9.89 -15.52 -1.00
N GLY A 368 -8.88 -16.33 -1.35
CA GLY A 368 -8.91 -17.79 -1.29
C GLY A 368 -9.08 -18.33 0.13
N ALA A 369 -8.78 -17.54 1.15
CA ALA A 369 -9.02 -17.86 2.56
C ALA A 369 -10.51 -17.83 2.93
N VAL A 370 -11.34 -17.08 2.17
CA VAL A 370 -12.75 -16.88 2.48
C VAL A 370 -13.59 -18.07 2.01
N ALA A 371 -14.60 -18.42 2.81
CA ALA A 371 -15.57 -19.45 2.43
C ALA A 371 -16.27 -19.10 1.10
N PRO A 372 -16.62 -20.10 0.28
CA PRO A 372 -16.52 -21.55 0.51
C PRO A 372 -15.17 -22.18 0.10
N LEU A 373 -14.22 -21.41 -0.38
CA LEU A 373 -12.91 -21.93 -0.81
C LEU A 373 -12.07 -22.38 0.38
N SER A 374 -11.92 -21.51 1.39
CA SER A 374 -11.20 -21.77 2.64
C SER A 374 -9.89 -22.53 2.42
N ALA A 375 -9.10 -22.04 1.47
CA ALA A 375 -7.93 -22.75 0.93
C ALA A 375 -6.63 -21.97 1.15
N MET A 376 -6.51 -21.29 2.28
CA MET A 376 -5.30 -20.56 2.64
C MET A 376 -5.18 -20.47 4.15
N GLU A 377 -4.02 -20.82 4.69
CA GLU A 377 -3.77 -20.87 6.13
C GLU A 377 -2.96 -19.69 6.65
N MET A 378 -2.22 -18.97 5.79
CA MET A 378 -1.33 -17.91 6.25
C MET A 378 -1.14 -16.84 5.18
N THR A 379 -1.03 -15.58 5.61
CA THR A 379 -0.42 -14.47 4.88
C THR A 379 0.39 -13.64 5.87
N LEU A 380 1.58 -13.17 5.47
CA LEU A 380 2.45 -12.35 6.32
C LEU A 380 2.78 -11.01 5.65
N CYS A 381 3.65 -11.02 4.67
CA CYS A 381 4.02 -9.87 3.85
C CYS A 381 4.31 -10.32 2.43
N MET A 382 4.47 -9.37 1.50
CA MET A 382 4.71 -9.69 0.09
C MET A 382 6.00 -10.51 -0.09
N GLY A 383 5.88 -11.68 -0.72
CA GLY A 383 6.97 -12.65 -0.95
C GLY A 383 7.14 -13.70 0.14
N ALA A 384 6.49 -13.54 1.30
CA ALA A 384 6.70 -14.41 2.46
C ALA A 384 6.23 -15.85 2.25
N SER A 385 5.26 -16.11 1.39
CA SER A 385 4.76 -17.46 1.13
C SER A 385 5.87 -18.42 0.73
N ILE A 386 6.74 -17.98 -0.18
CA ILE A 386 7.85 -18.79 -0.70
C ILE A 386 8.93 -19.04 0.37
N SER A 387 9.29 -18.03 1.14
CA SER A 387 10.26 -18.20 2.22
C SER A 387 9.69 -19.03 3.36
N SER A 388 8.40 -18.87 3.66
CA SER A 388 7.72 -19.60 4.74
C SER A 388 7.56 -21.09 4.42
N ILE A 389 7.24 -21.47 3.17
CA ILE A 389 7.14 -22.91 2.81
C ILE A 389 8.49 -23.59 2.93
N HIS A 390 9.58 -22.89 2.59
CA HIS A 390 10.94 -23.42 2.81
C HIS A 390 11.15 -23.75 4.30
N GLY A 391 10.90 -22.77 5.19
CA GLY A 391 11.01 -22.98 6.63
C GLY A 391 10.10 -24.08 7.16
N PHE A 392 8.84 -24.10 6.70
CA PHE A 392 7.84 -25.07 7.08
C PHE A 392 8.25 -26.50 6.71
N ASN A 393 8.70 -26.70 5.45
CA ASN A 393 9.13 -28.01 4.98
C ASN A 393 10.46 -28.44 5.63
N LYS A 394 11.39 -27.52 5.90
CA LYS A 394 12.61 -27.86 6.64
C LYS A 394 12.34 -28.27 8.09
N ALA A 395 11.30 -27.71 8.70
CA ALA A 395 10.91 -28.06 10.07
C ALA A 395 10.19 -29.41 10.17
N LEU A 396 9.28 -29.73 9.24
CA LEU A 396 8.44 -30.93 9.28
C LEU A 396 8.93 -32.05 8.35
N GLY A 397 9.81 -31.74 7.39
CA GLY A 397 10.36 -32.71 6.44
C GLY A 397 9.29 -33.36 5.58
N LYS A 398 9.44 -34.65 5.32
CA LYS A 398 8.53 -35.43 4.44
C LYS A 398 7.06 -35.43 4.89
N GLU A 399 6.79 -35.10 6.14
CA GLU A 399 5.41 -35.00 6.64
C GLU A 399 4.63 -33.87 5.94
N SER A 400 5.30 -32.79 5.56
CA SER A 400 4.69 -31.61 4.92
C SER A 400 4.91 -31.51 3.40
N GLU A 401 6.05 -31.96 2.90
CA GLU A 401 6.48 -31.74 1.51
C GLU A 401 5.44 -32.18 0.46
N GLY A 402 4.79 -33.32 0.67
CA GLY A 402 3.79 -33.88 -0.26
C GLY A 402 2.37 -33.27 -0.17
N LYS A 403 2.16 -32.24 0.66
CA LYS A 403 0.82 -31.65 0.86
C LYS A 403 0.82 -30.13 1.03
N THR A 404 1.99 -29.50 1.07
CA THR A 404 2.13 -28.05 1.30
C THR A 404 2.53 -27.34 0.02
N VAL A 405 1.86 -26.24 -0.27
CA VAL A 405 2.18 -25.35 -1.40
C VAL A 405 2.29 -23.90 -0.93
N ALA A 406 3.17 -23.14 -1.58
CA ALA A 406 3.15 -21.68 -1.50
C ALA A 406 2.39 -21.13 -2.69
N VAL A 407 1.55 -20.10 -2.49
CA VAL A 407 0.89 -19.37 -3.58
C VAL A 407 1.25 -17.90 -3.55
N ILE A 408 1.58 -17.34 -4.72
CA ILE A 408 2.03 -15.96 -4.88
C ILE A 408 1.58 -15.40 -6.23
N GLY A 409 1.15 -14.13 -6.29
CA GLY A 409 0.82 -13.46 -7.55
C GLY A 409 2.06 -13.08 -8.36
N ASP A 410 1.90 -12.85 -9.66
CA ASP A 410 2.97 -12.44 -10.58
C ASP A 410 3.67 -11.14 -10.14
N SER A 411 2.93 -10.10 -9.81
CA SER A 411 3.48 -8.85 -9.29
C SER A 411 4.19 -9.04 -7.95
N THR A 412 3.59 -9.77 -7.02
CA THR A 412 4.18 -10.05 -5.71
C THR A 412 5.42 -10.92 -5.81
N PHE A 413 5.47 -11.83 -6.80
CA PHE A 413 6.66 -12.61 -7.11
C PHE A 413 7.82 -11.70 -7.56
N MET A 414 7.56 -10.74 -8.43
CA MET A 414 8.54 -9.75 -8.85
C MET A 414 8.95 -8.81 -7.71
N HIS A 415 8.04 -8.52 -6.78
CA HIS A 415 8.29 -7.65 -5.64
C HIS A 415 9.34 -8.23 -4.68
N SER A 416 9.12 -9.44 -4.17
CA SER A 416 10.00 -10.07 -3.17
C SER A 416 10.06 -11.61 -3.26
N GLY A 417 9.28 -12.23 -4.16
CA GLY A 417 9.22 -13.70 -4.28
C GLY A 417 10.48 -14.31 -4.90
N MET A 418 11.15 -13.59 -5.81
CA MET A 418 12.34 -14.09 -6.49
C MET A 418 13.48 -14.50 -5.53
N THR A 419 13.73 -13.70 -4.50
CA THR A 419 14.76 -13.98 -3.50
C THR A 419 14.41 -15.21 -2.67
N GLY A 420 13.12 -15.38 -2.32
CA GLY A 420 12.62 -16.60 -1.67
C GLY A 420 12.78 -17.84 -2.54
N LEU A 421 12.51 -17.72 -3.86
CA LEU A 421 12.67 -18.81 -4.80
C LEU A 421 14.15 -19.21 -4.96
N ALA A 422 15.06 -18.23 -5.07
CA ALA A 422 16.51 -18.45 -5.08
C ALA A 422 16.98 -19.16 -3.80
N ASN A 423 16.42 -18.80 -2.64
CA ASN A 423 16.73 -19.47 -1.36
C ASN A 423 16.30 -20.94 -1.35
N ILE A 424 15.14 -21.28 -1.93
CA ILE A 424 14.68 -22.68 -2.09
C ILE A 424 15.68 -23.45 -2.95
N ALA A 425 16.06 -22.91 -4.11
CA ALA A 425 17.01 -23.53 -5.02
C ALA A 425 18.38 -23.74 -4.36
N TYR A 426 18.93 -22.72 -3.72
CA TYR A 426 20.23 -22.75 -3.07
C TYR A 426 20.29 -23.76 -1.92
N ASN A 427 19.25 -23.78 -1.06
CA ASN A 427 19.19 -24.63 0.13
C ASN A 427 18.51 -25.98 -0.11
N GLN A 428 18.20 -26.32 -1.35
CA GLN A 428 17.63 -27.62 -1.76
C GLN A 428 16.43 -28.03 -0.88
N SER A 429 15.39 -27.21 -0.89
CA SER A 429 14.14 -27.52 -0.20
C SER A 429 13.15 -28.15 -1.18
N ASN A 430 12.62 -29.32 -0.85
CA ASN A 430 11.54 -29.94 -1.62
C ASN A 430 10.23 -29.19 -1.36
N SER A 431 9.99 -28.12 -2.11
CA SER A 431 8.85 -27.22 -1.95
C SER A 431 8.21 -26.90 -3.28
N THR A 432 6.87 -26.94 -3.32
CA THR A 432 6.08 -26.60 -4.49
C THR A 432 5.56 -25.16 -4.38
N VAL A 433 5.96 -24.31 -5.34
CA VAL A 433 5.56 -22.90 -5.43
C VAL A 433 4.58 -22.73 -6.59
N ILE A 434 3.46 -22.05 -6.37
CA ILE A 434 2.46 -21.75 -7.39
C ILE A 434 2.42 -20.25 -7.65
N ILE A 435 2.87 -19.82 -8.83
CA ILE A 435 2.80 -18.43 -9.27
C ILE A 435 1.47 -18.20 -10.00
N LEU A 436 0.69 -17.27 -9.51
CA LEU A 436 -0.63 -16.89 -10.04
C LEU A 436 -0.45 -15.75 -11.06
N ASP A 437 -0.17 -16.10 -12.31
CA ASP A 437 0.02 -15.14 -13.40
C ASP A 437 -1.34 -14.69 -13.96
N ASN A 438 -1.83 -13.56 -13.47
CA ASN A 438 -3.03 -12.92 -13.99
C ASN A 438 -2.74 -11.69 -14.87
N SER A 439 -1.47 -11.48 -15.21
CA SER A 439 -0.96 -10.45 -16.13
C SER A 439 -1.29 -9.01 -15.69
N ILE A 440 -1.42 -8.76 -14.36
CA ILE A 440 -1.69 -7.41 -13.85
C ILE A 440 -1.53 -7.35 -12.31
N THR A 441 -1.18 -6.21 -11.77
CA THR A 441 -1.27 -5.90 -10.33
C THR A 441 -2.70 -5.51 -10.01
N GLY A 442 -3.56 -6.50 -9.71
CA GLY A 442 -5.01 -6.31 -9.70
C GLY A 442 -5.58 -5.59 -8.49
N MET A 443 -5.03 -5.81 -7.28
CA MET A 443 -5.60 -5.35 -6.02
C MET A 443 -5.63 -3.83 -5.87
N THR A 444 -4.64 -3.14 -6.40
CA THR A 444 -4.42 -1.69 -6.25
C THR A 444 -4.97 -0.85 -7.40
N GLY A 445 -5.66 -1.46 -8.37
CA GLY A 445 -6.30 -0.74 -9.49
C GLY A 445 -5.83 -1.14 -10.90
N HIS A 446 -5.24 -2.31 -11.06
CA HIS A 446 -4.80 -2.86 -12.35
C HIS A 446 -3.56 -2.16 -12.94
N GLN A 447 -2.54 -1.94 -12.14
CA GLN A 447 -1.26 -1.38 -12.58
C GLN A 447 -0.42 -2.43 -13.33
N GLN A 448 0.38 -1.94 -14.29
CA GLN A 448 1.35 -2.76 -14.99
C GLN A 448 2.49 -3.19 -14.05
N ASN A 449 3.12 -4.32 -14.38
CA ASN A 449 4.27 -4.84 -13.65
C ASN A 449 5.28 -5.49 -14.63
N PRO A 450 6.48 -5.89 -14.21
CA PRO A 450 7.51 -6.40 -15.12
C PRO A 450 7.10 -7.63 -15.96
N THR A 451 6.02 -8.33 -15.61
CA THR A 451 5.54 -9.51 -16.37
C THR A 451 4.49 -9.18 -17.41
N THR A 452 4.00 -7.94 -17.48
CA THR A 452 2.89 -7.55 -18.37
C THR A 452 3.34 -7.13 -19.76
N GLY A 453 4.54 -6.52 -19.88
CA GLY A 453 5.09 -6.01 -21.14
C GLY A 453 4.64 -4.59 -21.50
N TYR A 454 4.11 -3.83 -20.53
CA TYR A 454 3.71 -2.44 -20.69
C TYR A 454 4.21 -1.58 -19.55
N ASN A 455 4.51 -0.30 -19.82
CA ASN A 455 4.87 0.69 -18.82
C ASN A 455 3.63 1.36 -18.18
N ILE A 456 3.85 2.31 -17.26
CA ILE A 456 2.76 3.03 -16.58
C ILE A 456 1.85 3.83 -17.53
N LYS A 457 2.39 4.31 -18.66
CA LYS A 457 1.63 5.05 -19.70
C LYS A 457 0.89 4.11 -20.64
N GLY A 458 1.09 2.79 -20.55
CA GLY A 458 0.48 1.78 -21.41
C GLY A 458 1.27 1.53 -22.71
N ASP A 459 2.48 2.09 -22.83
CA ASP A 459 3.34 1.83 -23.98
C ASP A 459 4.02 0.47 -23.85
N PRO A 460 4.39 -0.19 -24.98
CA PRO A 460 5.17 -1.41 -24.95
C PRO A 460 6.48 -1.25 -24.17
N ALA A 461 6.77 -2.21 -23.29
CA ALA A 461 7.98 -2.24 -22.46
C ALA A 461 8.58 -3.65 -22.41
N GLY A 462 9.73 -3.79 -21.76
CA GLY A 462 10.33 -5.10 -21.51
C GLY A 462 9.39 -6.01 -20.74
N LYS A 463 9.42 -7.31 -21.07
CA LYS A 463 8.61 -8.33 -20.40
C LYS A 463 9.51 -9.41 -19.84
N ILE A 464 9.34 -9.72 -18.55
CA ILE A 464 10.01 -10.85 -17.92
C ILE A 464 9.15 -12.10 -18.11
N ASP A 465 9.73 -13.15 -18.72
CA ASP A 465 9.09 -14.44 -18.84
C ASP A 465 9.31 -15.27 -17.57
N LEU A 466 8.24 -15.55 -16.85
CA LEU A 466 8.28 -16.24 -15.56
C LEU A 466 8.80 -17.67 -15.67
N GLU A 467 8.49 -18.37 -16.77
CA GLU A 467 8.92 -19.75 -16.96
C GLU A 467 10.44 -19.81 -17.15
N SER A 468 10.97 -19.00 -18.05
CA SER A 468 12.42 -18.90 -18.30
C SER A 468 13.15 -18.43 -17.05
N LEU A 469 12.61 -17.49 -16.31
CA LEU A 469 13.18 -16.99 -15.06
C LEU A 469 13.31 -18.12 -14.01
N CYS A 470 12.23 -18.86 -13.75
CA CYS A 470 12.25 -19.95 -12.79
C CYS A 470 13.23 -21.06 -13.20
N ARG A 471 13.29 -21.40 -14.49
CA ARG A 471 14.26 -22.38 -15.00
C ARG A 471 15.70 -21.89 -14.82
N SER A 472 15.99 -20.62 -15.08
CA SER A 472 17.33 -20.04 -14.90
C SER A 472 17.77 -19.98 -13.42
N MET A 473 16.81 -19.98 -12.49
CA MET A 473 17.06 -20.11 -11.05
C MET A 473 17.36 -21.55 -10.59
N GLY A 474 17.36 -22.53 -11.49
CA GLY A 474 17.72 -23.92 -11.21
C GLY A 474 16.54 -24.87 -10.97
N PHE A 475 15.31 -24.45 -11.29
CA PHE A 475 14.13 -25.32 -11.21
C PHE A 475 13.99 -26.15 -12.50
N ASN A 476 14.16 -27.46 -12.41
CA ASN A 476 13.91 -28.39 -13.53
C ASN A 476 12.42 -28.55 -13.79
N ARG A 477 11.63 -28.56 -12.72
CA ARG A 477 10.17 -28.76 -12.75
C ARG A 477 9.47 -27.41 -12.75
N VAL A 478 9.16 -26.90 -13.94
CA VAL A 478 8.35 -25.69 -14.14
C VAL A 478 7.21 -26.05 -15.07
N ARG A 479 5.98 -25.99 -14.58
CA ARG A 479 4.75 -26.38 -15.27
C ARG A 479 3.82 -25.18 -15.42
N VAL A 480 3.18 -25.06 -16.55
CA VAL A 480 2.15 -24.02 -16.81
C VAL A 480 0.79 -24.70 -16.90
N VAL A 481 -0.20 -24.13 -16.21
CA VAL A 481 -1.58 -24.65 -16.23
C VAL A 481 -2.59 -23.50 -16.34
N ASP A 482 -3.69 -23.76 -17.07
CA ASP A 482 -4.82 -22.85 -17.10
C ASP A 482 -5.75 -23.12 -15.91
N PRO A 483 -5.96 -22.16 -14.99
CA PRO A 483 -6.82 -22.35 -13.82
C PRO A 483 -8.31 -22.52 -14.13
N TYR A 484 -8.72 -22.33 -15.37
CA TYR A 484 -10.10 -22.66 -15.80
C TYR A 484 -10.28 -24.15 -16.12
N ASP A 485 -9.21 -24.91 -16.30
CA ASP A 485 -9.25 -26.37 -16.44
C ASP A 485 -8.99 -27.03 -15.08
N LEU A 486 -10.07 -27.41 -14.39
CA LEU A 486 -9.99 -28.02 -13.06
C LEU A 486 -9.30 -29.39 -13.07
N ALA A 487 -9.42 -30.16 -14.18
CA ALA A 487 -8.80 -31.49 -14.31
C ALA A 487 -7.28 -31.33 -14.48
N ALA A 488 -6.85 -30.43 -15.34
CA ALA A 488 -5.44 -30.13 -15.53
C ALA A 488 -4.79 -29.59 -14.23
N CYS A 489 -5.47 -28.69 -13.51
CA CYS A 489 -5.00 -28.21 -12.21
C CYS A 489 -4.84 -29.37 -11.20
N ASP A 490 -5.83 -30.25 -11.10
CA ASP A 490 -5.80 -31.40 -10.19
C ASP A 490 -4.62 -32.34 -10.49
N THR A 491 -4.38 -32.61 -11.76
CA THR A 491 -3.28 -33.46 -12.23
C THR A 491 -1.93 -32.86 -11.91
N VAL A 492 -1.70 -31.59 -12.30
CA VAL A 492 -0.40 -30.92 -12.11
C VAL A 492 -0.07 -30.75 -10.63
N ILE A 493 -1.05 -30.37 -9.80
CA ILE A 493 -0.83 -30.23 -8.35
C ILE A 493 -0.39 -31.57 -7.75
N LYS A 494 -1.04 -32.65 -8.08
CA LYS A 494 -0.69 -33.98 -7.56
C LYS A 494 0.67 -34.46 -8.03
N GLU A 495 1.00 -34.25 -9.31
CA GLU A 495 2.30 -34.63 -9.88
C GLU A 495 3.45 -33.86 -9.21
N GLU A 496 3.28 -32.54 -8.98
CA GLU A 496 4.33 -31.73 -8.40
C GLU A 496 4.48 -31.94 -6.87
N LEU A 497 3.39 -32.22 -6.17
CA LEU A 497 3.44 -32.60 -4.75
C LEU A 497 4.02 -34.01 -4.51
N ALA A 498 3.94 -34.91 -5.50
CA ALA A 498 4.53 -36.24 -5.44
C ALA A 498 6.03 -36.25 -5.82
N ALA A 499 6.55 -35.15 -6.35
CA ALA A 499 7.97 -35.05 -6.76
C ALA A 499 8.87 -34.91 -5.53
N GLU A 500 10.09 -35.47 -5.63
CA GLU A 500 11.12 -35.38 -4.58
C GLU A 500 12.15 -34.26 -4.87
N GLU A 501 11.75 -33.25 -5.61
CA GLU A 501 12.57 -32.07 -5.93
C GLU A 501 11.70 -30.80 -5.94
N PRO A 502 12.29 -29.60 -5.76
CA PRO A 502 11.52 -28.35 -5.77
C PRO A 502 10.88 -28.10 -7.13
N SER A 503 9.67 -27.56 -7.11
CA SER A 503 8.90 -27.33 -8.32
C SER A 503 8.16 -25.99 -8.33
N VAL A 504 7.88 -25.49 -9.53
CA VAL A 504 7.09 -24.29 -9.78
C VAL A 504 5.92 -24.61 -10.69
N ILE A 505 4.72 -24.24 -10.27
CA ILE A 505 3.53 -24.25 -11.10
C ILE A 505 3.16 -22.80 -11.43
N ILE A 506 3.04 -22.48 -12.72
CA ILE A 506 2.56 -21.16 -13.17
C ILE A 506 1.10 -21.31 -13.57
N SER A 507 0.19 -20.83 -12.72
CA SER A 507 -1.24 -20.78 -13.00
C SER A 507 -1.53 -19.53 -13.84
N ARG A 508 -1.60 -19.69 -15.17
CA ARG A 508 -1.59 -18.57 -16.11
C ARG A 508 -2.94 -18.36 -16.77
N ARG A 509 -3.56 -17.24 -16.47
CA ARG A 509 -4.74 -16.71 -17.18
C ARG A 509 -4.93 -15.23 -16.85
N PRO A 510 -5.13 -14.35 -17.86
CA PRO A 510 -5.35 -12.93 -17.62
C PRO A 510 -6.53 -12.64 -16.69
N CYS A 511 -6.43 -11.59 -15.88
CA CYS A 511 -7.52 -11.12 -15.05
C CYS A 511 -8.78 -10.85 -15.88
N ALA A 512 -9.93 -11.38 -15.47
CA ALA A 512 -11.18 -11.24 -16.18
C ALA A 512 -11.67 -9.78 -16.35
N LEU A 513 -11.14 -8.85 -15.56
CA LEU A 513 -11.53 -7.44 -15.62
C LEU A 513 -10.67 -6.62 -16.61
N LEU A 514 -9.66 -7.23 -17.25
CA LEU A 514 -8.85 -6.53 -18.24
C LEU A 514 -9.66 -6.25 -19.51
N LYS A 515 -9.59 -5.02 -20.00
CA LYS A 515 -10.41 -4.53 -21.13
C LYS A 515 -10.24 -5.34 -22.43
N TYR A 516 -9.07 -5.96 -22.63
CA TYR A 516 -8.81 -6.77 -23.81
C TYR A 516 -9.28 -8.25 -23.69
N VAL A 517 -9.68 -8.67 -22.49
CA VAL A 517 -10.20 -10.04 -22.27
C VAL A 517 -11.63 -10.12 -22.80
N LYS A 518 -11.83 -10.98 -23.79
CA LYS A 518 -13.16 -11.24 -24.33
C LYS A 518 -13.87 -12.30 -23.48
N HIS A 519 -15.09 -12.00 -23.09
CA HIS A 519 -15.95 -12.91 -22.33
C HIS A 519 -16.81 -13.74 -23.28
N ASN A 520 -17.09 -14.97 -22.85
CA ASN A 520 -18.11 -15.79 -23.51
C ASN A 520 -19.51 -15.33 -23.04
N PRO A 521 -20.56 -15.71 -23.77
CA PRO A 521 -21.94 -15.48 -23.30
C PRO A 521 -22.17 -16.08 -21.91
N PRO A 522 -22.98 -15.44 -21.06
CA PRO A 522 -23.34 -15.96 -19.75
C PRO A 522 -23.94 -17.38 -19.86
N LEU A 523 -23.58 -18.24 -18.91
CA LEU A 523 -24.16 -19.58 -18.85
C LEU A 523 -25.66 -19.53 -18.57
N LYS A 524 -26.39 -20.50 -19.14
CA LYS A 524 -27.81 -20.73 -18.87
C LYS A 524 -27.98 -21.92 -17.93
N VAL A 525 -29.08 -21.93 -17.20
CA VAL A 525 -29.44 -23.06 -16.33
C VAL A 525 -30.61 -23.80 -16.91
N GLU A 526 -30.35 -25.06 -17.34
CA GLU A 526 -31.42 -25.99 -17.68
C GLU A 526 -32.09 -26.47 -16.39
N LYS A 527 -33.22 -25.86 -16.08
CA LYS A 527 -33.90 -26.08 -14.80
C LYS A 527 -34.34 -27.54 -14.61
N GLU A 528 -34.69 -28.24 -15.69
CA GLU A 528 -35.10 -29.64 -15.65
C GLU A 528 -33.95 -30.54 -15.19
N ASN A 529 -32.74 -30.25 -15.64
CA ASN A 529 -31.53 -31.01 -15.28
C ASN A 529 -31.00 -30.65 -13.91
N CYS A 530 -31.34 -29.48 -13.38
CA CYS A 530 -30.82 -29.01 -12.09
C CYS A 530 -31.53 -29.70 -10.91
N VAL A 531 -30.83 -30.57 -10.19
CA VAL A 531 -31.34 -31.26 -8.99
C VAL A 531 -31.12 -30.50 -7.67
N GLY A 532 -30.56 -29.32 -7.73
CA GLY A 532 -30.33 -28.47 -6.54
C GLY A 532 -29.20 -28.98 -5.63
N CYS A 533 -28.25 -29.72 -6.12
CA CYS A 533 -27.15 -30.31 -5.35
C CYS A 533 -26.12 -29.30 -4.82
N LYS A 534 -26.17 -28.06 -5.28
CA LYS A 534 -25.29 -26.95 -4.89
C LYS A 534 -23.78 -27.15 -5.20
N SER A 535 -23.39 -28.12 -6.02
CA SER A 535 -21.98 -28.36 -6.36
C SER A 535 -21.33 -27.13 -7.00
N CYS A 536 -22.03 -26.39 -7.86
CA CYS A 536 -21.57 -25.14 -8.46
C CYS A 536 -21.32 -24.01 -7.46
N MET A 537 -22.02 -24.01 -6.31
CA MET A 537 -21.84 -23.02 -5.24
C MET A 537 -20.51 -23.16 -4.51
N ARG A 538 -19.86 -24.33 -4.57
CA ARG A 538 -18.56 -24.57 -3.92
C ARG A 538 -17.43 -23.71 -4.46
N LEU A 539 -17.62 -23.10 -5.63
CA LEU A 539 -16.70 -22.13 -6.20
C LEU A 539 -16.82 -20.75 -5.53
N GLY A 540 -17.93 -20.44 -4.87
CA GLY A 540 -18.19 -19.12 -4.31
C GLY A 540 -18.30 -18.00 -5.35
N CYS A 541 -18.67 -18.32 -6.61
CA CYS A 541 -18.80 -17.31 -7.67
C CYS A 541 -20.00 -16.39 -7.41
N PRO A 542 -19.83 -15.05 -7.42
CA PRO A 542 -20.93 -14.12 -7.13
C PRO A 542 -22.01 -14.13 -8.21
N ALA A 543 -21.72 -14.65 -9.42
CA ALA A 543 -22.68 -14.80 -10.50
C ALA A 543 -23.61 -16.02 -10.33
N ILE A 544 -23.42 -16.86 -9.31
CA ILE A 544 -24.25 -18.06 -9.10
C ILE A 544 -24.92 -17.99 -7.73
N SER A 545 -26.22 -18.21 -7.72
CA SER A 545 -27.05 -18.33 -6.52
C SER A 545 -27.97 -19.55 -6.61
N VAL A 546 -28.73 -19.80 -5.55
CA VAL A 546 -29.77 -20.85 -5.53
C VAL A 546 -31.08 -20.21 -5.11
N LYS A 547 -32.11 -20.37 -5.96
CA LYS A 547 -33.47 -19.95 -5.67
C LYS A 547 -34.42 -21.13 -5.96
N ASP A 548 -35.36 -21.41 -5.08
CA ASP A 548 -36.32 -22.50 -5.19
C ASP A 548 -35.66 -23.87 -5.47
N LYS A 549 -34.58 -24.16 -4.75
CA LYS A 549 -33.74 -25.37 -4.91
C LYS A 549 -33.10 -25.56 -6.30
N LYS A 550 -33.08 -24.53 -7.13
CA LYS A 550 -32.45 -24.55 -8.46
C LYS A 550 -31.32 -23.51 -8.50
N ALA A 551 -30.28 -23.81 -9.27
CA ALA A 551 -29.23 -22.83 -9.55
C ALA A 551 -29.80 -21.67 -10.38
N VAL A 552 -29.29 -20.47 -10.13
CA VAL A 552 -29.62 -19.25 -10.89
C VAL A 552 -28.30 -18.57 -11.24
N VAL A 553 -28.13 -18.22 -12.51
CA VAL A 553 -26.99 -17.45 -13.00
C VAL A 553 -27.42 -16.00 -13.21
N ASP A 554 -26.68 -15.08 -12.58
CA ASP A 554 -26.82 -13.66 -12.87
C ASP A 554 -26.07 -13.35 -14.18
N THR A 555 -26.85 -13.08 -15.22
CA THR A 555 -26.33 -12.83 -16.58
C THR A 555 -25.60 -11.49 -16.70
N THR A 556 -25.76 -10.56 -15.73
CA THR A 556 -25.04 -9.28 -15.70
C THR A 556 -23.62 -9.45 -15.13
N LEU A 557 -23.40 -10.46 -14.31
CA LEU A 557 -22.11 -10.75 -13.69
C LEU A 557 -21.36 -11.90 -14.39
N CYS A 558 -22.08 -12.86 -14.97
CA CYS A 558 -21.45 -14.07 -15.53
C CYS A 558 -20.67 -13.76 -16.81
N VAL A 559 -19.40 -14.16 -16.82
CA VAL A 559 -18.48 -13.99 -17.96
C VAL A 559 -18.33 -15.26 -18.80
N GLY A 560 -19.15 -16.29 -18.58
CA GLY A 560 -19.13 -17.53 -19.36
C GLY A 560 -17.83 -18.35 -19.26
N CYS A 561 -17.11 -18.28 -18.15
CA CYS A 561 -15.80 -18.94 -17.98
C CYS A 561 -15.87 -20.49 -17.93
N GLY A 562 -17.04 -21.08 -17.71
CA GLY A 562 -17.25 -22.53 -17.72
C GLY A 562 -16.75 -23.31 -16.49
N VAL A 563 -16.08 -22.67 -15.52
CA VAL A 563 -15.49 -23.39 -14.37
C VAL A 563 -16.56 -24.09 -13.52
N CYS A 564 -17.70 -23.43 -13.29
CA CYS A 564 -18.83 -24.03 -12.55
C CYS A 564 -19.54 -25.16 -13.33
N GLN A 565 -19.49 -25.14 -14.66
CA GLN A 565 -20.03 -26.15 -15.52
C GLN A 565 -19.32 -27.51 -15.29
N GLN A 566 -18.00 -27.51 -15.09
CA GLN A 566 -17.20 -28.69 -14.80
C GLN A 566 -17.59 -29.38 -13.48
N LEU A 567 -18.26 -28.67 -12.58
CA LEU A 567 -18.76 -29.24 -11.32
C LEU A 567 -20.18 -29.78 -11.41
N CYS A 568 -20.87 -29.54 -12.53
CA CYS A 568 -22.25 -29.97 -12.70
C CYS A 568 -22.29 -31.36 -13.30
N LYS A 569 -22.59 -32.36 -12.47
CA LYS A 569 -22.74 -33.77 -12.91
C LYS A 569 -24.03 -34.04 -13.69
N PHE A 570 -24.91 -33.06 -13.81
CA PHE A 570 -26.25 -33.17 -14.39
C PHE A 570 -26.41 -32.32 -15.66
N ASP A 571 -25.32 -31.76 -16.17
CA ASP A 571 -25.31 -30.89 -17.37
C ASP A 571 -26.36 -29.75 -17.32
N ALA A 572 -26.66 -29.28 -16.10
CA ALA A 572 -27.61 -28.22 -15.90
C ALA A 572 -27.06 -26.80 -16.17
N LEU A 573 -25.76 -26.63 -16.31
CA LEU A 573 -25.12 -25.37 -16.67
C LEU A 573 -24.57 -25.47 -18.09
N GLN A 574 -25.08 -24.66 -18.99
CA GLN A 574 -24.74 -24.69 -20.42
C GLN A 574 -24.29 -23.30 -20.91
N ALA A 575 -23.44 -23.30 -21.98
CA ALA A 575 -22.95 -22.08 -22.63
C ALA A 575 -24.03 -21.45 -23.54
#